data_6ae285110e2e2b13efd93bf2ce1f7751
#
_entry.id   6ae285110e2e2b13efd93bf2ce1f7751
#
_cell.length_a   1.000
_cell.length_b   1.000
_cell.length_c   1.000
_cell.angle_alpha   90.00
_cell.angle_beta   90.00
_cell.angle_gamma   90.00
#
_symmetry.space_group_name_H-M   'P 1'
#
loop_
_entity.id
_entity.type
_entity.pdbx_description
1 polymer ?
#
loop_
_entity_poly.entity_id
_entity_poly.type
_entity_poly.pdbx_seq_one_letter_code
_entity_poly.pdbx_strand_id
1 'polypeptide(L)'
;MIDVATTPETTAPVTVFATSWYPFCSQLLADLRKADAPHEVVDVEAPGNEDASAWVESVKNDNRVVPTVLYSDGSHATNPPAGDVLAKLNELN
;
A
#
# COMPACT_ATOMS: atom_id res chain seq x y z
N MET A 1 16.32 -15.73 -15.87
CA MET A 1 15.21 -15.81 -14.91
C MET A 1 14.83 -14.41 -14.47
N ILE A 2 13.56 -14.13 -14.46
CA ILE A 2 13.08 -12.83 -14.03
C ILE A 2 12.98 -12.82 -12.51
N ASP A 3 13.61 -11.85 -11.89
CA ASP A 3 13.48 -11.67 -10.46
C ASP A 3 12.15 -11.02 -10.17
N VAL A 4 11.30 -11.75 -9.47
CA VAL A 4 10.02 -11.20 -9.03
C VAL A 4 10.25 -10.56 -7.67
N ALA A 5 9.82 -9.31 -7.52
CA ALA A 5 9.95 -8.62 -6.26
C ALA A 5 9.19 -9.38 -5.17
N THR A 6 9.85 -9.59 -4.04
CA THR A 6 9.26 -10.29 -2.91
C THR A 6 8.22 -9.39 -2.25
N THR A 7 7.06 -9.96 -1.92
CA THR A 7 6.05 -9.24 -1.16
C THR A 7 6.64 -8.84 0.19
N PRO A 8 6.58 -7.55 0.55
CA PRO A 8 7.15 -7.10 1.82
C PRO A 8 6.46 -7.74 3.02
N GLU A 9 7.23 -7.99 4.08
CA GLU A 9 6.67 -8.40 5.35
C GLU A 9 6.09 -7.19 6.06
N THR A 10 4.88 -7.32 6.56
CA THR A 10 4.20 -6.24 7.24
C THR A 10 3.60 -6.73 8.55
N THR A 11 3.50 -5.83 9.54
CA THR A 11 2.94 -6.14 10.85
C THR A 11 1.54 -5.56 11.03
N ALA A 12 1.19 -4.54 10.25
CA ALA A 12 -0.14 -3.94 10.33
C ALA A 12 -1.13 -4.70 9.43
N PRO A 13 -2.44 -4.64 9.72
CA PRO A 13 -3.44 -5.24 8.83
C PRO A 13 -3.47 -4.58 7.45
N VAL A 14 -3.10 -3.30 7.37
CA VAL A 14 -3.04 -2.53 6.12
C VAL A 14 -1.71 -1.78 6.07
N THR A 15 -1.00 -1.90 4.96
CA THR A 15 0.20 -1.10 4.69
C THR A 15 0.00 -0.35 3.39
N VAL A 16 0.15 0.97 3.44
CA VAL A 16 -0.04 1.85 2.28
C VAL A 16 1.32 2.23 1.73
N PHE A 17 1.60 1.79 0.51
CA PHE A 17 2.81 2.19 -0.22
C PHE A 17 2.49 3.43 -1.02
N ALA A 18 3.14 4.52 -0.69
CA ALA A 18 2.73 5.84 -1.15
C ALA A 18 3.94 6.74 -1.44
N THR A 19 3.65 7.90 -2.03
CA THR A 19 4.62 9.00 -2.12
C THR A 19 4.03 10.19 -1.37
N SER A 20 4.90 11.02 -0.81
CA SER A 20 4.44 12.12 0.05
C SER A 20 3.78 13.27 -0.72
N TRP A 21 4.06 13.38 -2.02
CA TRP A 21 3.62 14.51 -2.84
C TRP A 21 2.38 14.23 -3.69
N TYR A 22 1.97 12.97 -3.80
CA TYR A 22 0.88 12.62 -4.71
C TYR A 22 -0.48 12.78 -4.01
N PRO A 23 -1.42 13.58 -4.59
CA PRO A 23 -2.68 13.89 -3.89
C PRO A 23 -3.54 12.68 -3.55
N PHE A 24 -3.56 11.66 -4.41
CA PHE A 24 -4.36 10.46 -4.13
C PHE A 24 -3.83 9.69 -2.92
N CYS A 25 -2.52 9.69 -2.70
CA CYS A 25 -1.92 9.10 -1.51
C CYS A 25 -2.33 9.88 -0.26
N SER A 26 -2.21 11.21 -0.32
CA SER A 26 -2.58 12.08 0.80
C SER A 26 -4.05 11.93 1.16
N GLN A 27 -4.93 11.83 0.16
CA GLN A 27 -6.36 11.69 0.38
C GLN A 27 -6.68 10.36 1.05
N LEU A 28 -6.11 9.25 0.57
CA LEU A 28 -6.34 7.94 1.16
C LEU A 28 -5.87 7.91 2.62
N LEU A 29 -4.68 8.44 2.89
CA LEU A 29 -4.13 8.46 4.24
C LEU A 29 -4.96 9.32 5.17
N ALA A 30 -5.44 10.48 4.69
CA ALA A 30 -6.31 11.35 5.47
C ALA A 30 -7.62 10.63 5.83
N ASP A 31 -8.22 9.95 4.86
CA ASP A 31 -9.47 9.22 5.08
C ASP A 31 -9.29 8.07 6.07
N LEU A 32 -8.16 7.35 5.99
CA LEU A 32 -7.87 6.27 6.94
C LEU A 32 -7.65 6.80 8.36
N ARG A 33 -6.96 7.92 8.50
CA ARG A 33 -6.78 8.57 9.81
C ARG A 33 -8.11 9.03 10.38
N LYS A 34 -8.95 9.62 9.54
CA LYS A 34 -10.26 10.12 9.95
C LYS A 34 -11.16 8.98 10.43
N ALA A 35 -11.05 7.82 9.84
CA ALA A 35 -11.80 6.63 10.23
C ALA A 35 -11.13 5.87 11.38
N ASP A 36 -9.99 6.35 11.88
CA ASP A 36 -9.21 5.69 12.93
C ASP A 36 -8.83 4.26 12.56
N ALA A 37 -8.55 4.03 11.28
CA ALA A 37 -8.22 2.71 10.76
C ALA A 37 -6.73 2.39 11.03
N PRO A 38 -6.42 1.20 11.55
CA PRO A 38 -5.02 0.83 11.76
C PRO A 38 -4.32 0.63 10.42
N HIS A 39 -3.20 1.32 10.22
CA HIS A 39 -2.42 1.22 8.98
C HIS A 39 -0.99 1.67 9.20
N GLU A 40 -0.10 1.19 8.35
CA GLU A 40 1.27 1.67 8.25
C GLU A 40 1.46 2.33 6.88
N VAL A 41 2.42 3.24 6.80
CA VAL A 41 2.75 3.95 5.57
C VAL A 41 4.21 3.69 5.22
N VAL A 42 4.45 3.31 3.97
CA VAL A 42 5.79 3.14 3.43
C VAL A 42 5.97 4.12 2.27
N ASP A 43 6.92 5.03 2.41
CA ASP A 43 7.27 5.96 1.33
C ASP A 43 8.19 5.23 0.35
N VAL A 44 7.66 4.92 -0.84
CA VAL A 44 8.40 4.14 -1.83
C VAL A 44 9.56 4.91 -2.47
N GLU A 45 9.63 6.22 -2.23
CA GLU A 45 10.74 7.05 -2.72
C GLU A 45 11.82 7.29 -1.67
N ALA A 46 11.59 6.86 -0.43
CA ALA A 46 12.56 7.08 0.63
C ALA A 46 13.78 6.17 0.44
N PRO A 47 14.98 6.66 0.80
CA PRO A 47 16.17 5.82 0.76
C PRO A 47 15.99 4.58 1.63
N GLY A 48 16.41 3.43 1.10
CA GLY A 48 16.26 2.15 1.80
C GLY A 48 14.98 1.41 1.47
N ASN A 49 14.05 2.02 0.74
CA ASN A 49 12.76 1.40 0.40
C ASN A 49 12.69 0.95 -1.07
N GLU A 50 13.85 0.69 -1.68
CA GLU A 50 13.93 0.26 -3.08
C GLU A 50 13.19 -1.06 -3.31
N ASP A 51 13.25 -1.98 -2.35
CA ASP A 51 12.54 -3.27 -2.46
C ASP A 51 11.04 -3.07 -2.46
N ALA A 52 10.53 -2.15 -1.63
CA ALA A 52 9.11 -1.81 -1.60
C ALA A 52 8.66 -1.20 -2.93
N SER A 53 9.46 -0.29 -3.49
CA SER A 53 9.19 0.32 -4.78
C SER A 53 9.14 -0.73 -5.89
N ALA A 54 10.11 -1.66 -5.90
CA ALA A 54 10.14 -2.74 -6.88
C ALA A 54 8.91 -3.64 -6.78
N TRP A 55 8.46 -3.93 -5.56
CA TRP A 55 7.25 -4.74 -5.37
C TRP A 55 6.01 -4.03 -5.93
N VAL A 56 5.87 -2.73 -5.66
CA VAL A 56 4.74 -1.94 -6.17
C VAL A 56 4.73 -1.98 -7.71
N GLU A 57 5.88 -1.87 -8.34
CA GLU A 57 5.97 -1.97 -9.80
C GLU A 57 5.57 -3.36 -10.29
N SER A 58 5.95 -4.40 -9.56
CA SER A 58 5.72 -5.79 -9.99
C SER A 58 4.24 -6.17 -9.99
N VAL A 59 3.43 -5.54 -9.14
CA VAL A 59 1.99 -5.87 -9.06
C VAL A 59 1.14 -5.10 -10.06
N LYS A 60 1.75 -4.21 -10.86
CA LYS A 60 1.05 -3.43 -11.87
C LYS A 60 1.86 -3.34 -13.16
N ASN A 61 2.24 -4.50 -13.72
CA ASN A 61 2.90 -4.58 -15.05
C ASN A 61 4.10 -3.64 -15.18
N ASP A 62 4.97 -3.62 -14.17
CA ASP A 62 6.17 -2.79 -14.11
C ASP A 62 5.89 -1.28 -14.03
N ASN A 63 4.65 -0.89 -13.76
CA ASN A 63 4.31 0.51 -13.52
C ASN A 63 4.18 0.75 -12.02
N ARG A 64 4.90 1.75 -11.52
CA ARG A 64 4.78 2.14 -10.12
C ARG A 64 3.54 3.00 -9.95
N VAL A 65 2.46 2.40 -9.49
CA VAL A 65 1.21 3.11 -9.22
C VAL A 65 1.01 3.21 -7.71
N VAL A 66 0.85 4.40 -7.22
CA VAL A 66 0.61 4.67 -5.81
C VAL A 66 -0.69 5.45 -5.64
N PRO A 67 -1.40 5.29 -4.52
CA PRO A 67 -1.12 4.37 -3.44
C PRO A 67 -1.40 2.91 -3.82
N THR A 68 -0.55 2.00 -3.40
CA THR A 68 -0.81 0.56 -3.46
C THR A 68 -0.93 0.07 -2.03
N VAL A 69 -1.95 -0.71 -1.75
CA VAL A 69 -2.24 -1.18 -0.40
C VAL A 69 -2.01 -2.69 -0.32
N LEU A 70 -1.25 -3.10 0.69
CA LEU A 70 -1.02 -4.51 0.99
C LEU A 70 -1.73 -4.86 2.29
N TYR A 71 -2.53 -5.91 2.24
CA TYR A 71 -3.28 -6.39 3.41
C TYR A 71 -2.56 -7.55 4.08
N SER A 72 -2.86 -7.77 5.34
CA SER A 72 -2.20 -8.81 6.14
C SER A 72 -2.46 -10.23 5.65
N ASP A 73 -3.50 -10.45 4.84
CA ASP A 73 -3.78 -11.75 4.24
C ASP A 73 -3.00 -12.00 2.94
N GLY A 74 -2.14 -11.06 2.55
CA GLY A 74 -1.33 -11.15 1.33
C GLY A 74 -1.97 -10.57 0.10
N SER A 75 -3.23 -10.17 0.16
CA SER A 75 -3.90 -9.51 -0.97
C SER A 75 -3.46 -8.05 -1.07
N HIS A 76 -3.63 -7.46 -2.23
CA HIS A 76 -3.27 -6.07 -2.47
C HIS A 76 -4.30 -5.40 -3.38
N ALA A 77 -4.29 -4.06 -3.38
CA ALA A 77 -5.12 -3.25 -4.27
C ALA A 77 -4.34 -2.03 -4.75
N THR A 78 -4.59 -1.63 -5.98
CA THR A 78 -3.95 -0.45 -6.58
C THR A 78 -4.94 0.71 -6.54
N ASN A 79 -4.52 1.80 -5.91
CA ASN A 79 -5.31 3.03 -5.76
C ASN A 79 -6.75 2.74 -5.31
N PRO A 80 -6.94 2.00 -4.20
CA PRO A 80 -8.30 1.67 -3.75
C PRO A 80 -8.96 2.87 -3.10
N PRO A 81 -10.29 3.01 -3.20
CA PRO A 81 -11.02 3.98 -2.40
C PRO A 81 -10.91 3.63 -0.91
N ALA A 82 -10.95 4.64 -0.05
CA ALA A 82 -10.88 4.42 1.40
C ALA A 82 -11.98 3.47 1.89
N GLY A 83 -13.18 3.58 1.32
CA GLY A 83 -14.28 2.68 1.68
C GLY A 83 -13.97 1.21 1.44
N ASP A 84 -13.25 0.90 0.35
CA ASP A 84 -12.84 -0.47 0.06
C ASP A 84 -11.81 -0.97 1.07
N VAL A 85 -10.89 -0.11 1.48
CA VAL A 85 -9.89 -0.45 2.49
C VAL A 85 -10.56 -0.74 3.83
N LEU A 86 -11.53 0.08 4.21
CA LEU A 86 -12.26 -0.09 5.46
C LEU A 86 -13.10 -1.37 5.45
N ALA A 87 -13.73 -1.70 4.32
CA ALA A 87 -14.47 -2.93 4.16
C ALA A 87 -13.54 -4.15 4.29
N LYS A 88 -12.35 -4.08 3.69
CA LYS A 88 -11.37 -5.16 3.81
C LYS A 88 -10.88 -5.33 5.24
N LEU A 89 -10.69 -4.24 5.96
CA LEU A 89 -10.31 -4.31 7.38
C LEU A 89 -11.35 -5.07 8.20
N ASN A 90 -12.63 -4.87 7.91
CA ASN A 90 -13.71 -5.60 8.57
C ASN A 90 -13.65 -7.10 8.28
N GLU A 91 -13.26 -7.47 7.07
CA GLU A 91 -13.11 -8.88 6.70
C GLU A 91 -11.92 -9.53 7.43
N LEU A 92 -10.87 -8.76 7.72
CA LEU A 92 -9.66 -9.26 8.36
C LEU A 92 -9.81 -9.43 9.87
N ASN A 93 -10.83 -8.84 10.45
CA ASN A 93 -11.09 -8.92 11.89
C ASN A 93 -11.81 -10.21 12.28
#